data_357d1d95d8dcba5f1e1d573d872d0adc
#
_entry.id   357d1d95d8dcba5f1e1d573d872d0adc
#
_cell.length_a   1.000
_cell.length_b   1.000
_cell.length_c   1.000
_cell.angle_alpha   90.00
_cell.angle_beta   90.00
_cell.angle_gamma   90.00
#
_symmetry.space_group_name_H-M   'P 1'
#
loop_
_entity.id
_entity.type
_entity.pdbx_description
1 polymer ?
#
loop_
_entity_poly.entity_id
_entity_poly.type
_entity_poly.pdbx_seq_one_letter_code
_entity_poly.pdbx_strand_id
1 'polypeptide(L)'
;MKRILLCLICIFSLLGSKAQSYNELVEKAMDYTFKDSLQQAEELFREALRLDPYNARNALLFSNLGTVLKRQGKIDEAIDSYTMALNITPYATAILLNRATLYMEKNLTEKAYLDYCNVIDLLPNDKEARLFRAYIYMKRRQYKEARIDYNVILGLDAKHKAARLGLAMLDQKEGRYIAARDGMNLLIEDYPKDVSLYKMRANLELEQNLPDAALLDLEEALKLDARDADTHVMMGDIYLQMEKKHEAREAYEKAVSLGVPRMELMEKLKKCK
;
A
#
# COMPACT_ATOMS: atom_id res chain seq x y z
N MET A 1 -61.16 -16.81 9.55
CA MET A 1 -60.63 -15.55 8.99
C MET A 1 -60.03 -14.59 10.01
N LYS A 2 -60.74 -14.18 11.09
CA LYS A 2 -60.19 -13.25 12.10
C LYS A 2 -58.88 -13.71 12.77
N ARG A 3 -58.68 -15.02 13.07
CA ARG A 3 -57.43 -15.53 13.69
C ARG A 3 -56.24 -15.51 12.72
N ILE A 4 -56.45 -15.74 11.43
CA ILE A 4 -55.40 -15.67 10.40
C ILE A 4 -54.98 -14.20 10.19
N LEU A 5 -55.88 -13.26 10.21
CA LEU A 5 -55.62 -11.83 10.07
C LEU A 5 -54.80 -11.31 11.31
N LEU A 6 -55.16 -11.77 12.53
CA LEU A 6 -54.41 -11.40 13.74
C LEU A 6 -52.96 -11.93 13.72
N CYS A 7 -52.75 -13.18 13.27
CA CYS A 7 -51.41 -13.76 13.10
C CYS A 7 -50.57 -13.00 12.07
N LEU A 8 -51.18 -12.59 10.94
CA LEU A 8 -50.47 -11.77 9.94
C LEU A 8 -50.08 -10.39 10.48
N ILE A 9 -50.96 -9.71 11.23
CA ILE A 9 -50.69 -8.41 11.85
C ILE A 9 -49.56 -8.54 12.88
N CYS A 10 -49.56 -9.58 13.73
CA CYS A 10 -48.47 -9.83 14.70
C CYS A 10 -47.15 -10.13 14.00
N ILE A 11 -47.13 -10.89 12.90
CA ILE A 11 -45.93 -11.18 12.13
C ILE A 11 -45.39 -9.90 11.48
N PHE A 12 -46.22 -9.07 10.91
CA PHE A 12 -45.85 -7.77 10.32
C PHE A 12 -45.31 -6.79 11.37
N SER A 13 -45.87 -6.73 12.57
CA SER A 13 -45.41 -5.86 13.66
C SER A 13 -44.04 -6.33 14.23
N LEU A 14 -43.81 -7.63 14.34
CA LEU A 14 -42.56 -8.21 14.79
C LEU A 14 -41.44 -8.02 13.74
N LEU A 15 -41.75 -8.16 12.47
CA LEU A 15 -40.81 -7.90 11.38
C LEU A 15 -40.47 -6.41 11.29
N GLY A 16 -41.46 -5.53 11.46
CA GLY A 16 -41.26 -4.09 11.48
C GLY A 16 -40.37 -3.63 12.65
N SER A 17 -40.56 -4.18 13.85
CA SER A 17 -39.74 -3.84 15.02
C SER A 17 -38.27 -4.35 14.90
N LYS A 18 -38.06 -5.53 14.32
CA LYS A 18 -36.74 -6.05 14.05
C LYS A 18 -36.02 -5.21 13.00
N ALA A 19 -36.66 -4.84 11.92
CA ALA A 19 -36.07 -4.01 10.87
C ALA A 19 -35.71 -2.61 11.38
N GLN A 20 -36.51 -2.02 12.23
CA GLN A 20 -36.23 -0.74 12.88
C GLN A 20 -35.00 -0.86 13.80
N SER A 21 -34.96 -1.86 14.64
CA SER A 21 -33.83 -2.11 15.54
C SER A 21 -32.54 -2.38 14.78
N TYR A 22 -32.57 -3.16 13.68
CA TYR A 22 -31.42 -3.37 12.81
C TYR A 22 -30.87 -2.05 12.24
N ASN A 23 -31.73 -1.20 11.69
CA ASN A 23 -31.31 0.08 11.11
C ASN A 23 -30.71 1.01 12.18
N GLU A 24 -31.31 1.07 13.37
CA GLU A 24 -30.81 1.87 14.49
C GLU A 24 -29.41 1.41 14.93
N LEU A 25 -29.16 0.10 15.00
CA LEU A 25 -27.83 -0.45 15.30
C LEU A 25 -26.81 -0.05 14.23
N VAL A 26 -27.18 -0.16 12.96
CA VAL A 26 -26.30 0.22 11.84
C VAL A 26 -25.96 1.69 11.87
N GLU A 27 -26.95 2.58 12.06
CA GLU A 27 -26.72 4.04 12.14
C GLU A 27 -25.82 4.40 13.30
N LYS A 28 -26.02 3.84 14.48
CA LYS A 28 -25.16 4.04 15.64
C LYS A 28 -23.74 3.52 15.39
N ALA A 29 -23.59 2.34 14.77
CA ALA A 29 -22.28 1.80 14.43
C ALA A 29 -21.52 2.70 13.46
N MET A 30 -22.20 3.26 12.47
CA MET A 30 -21.63 4.23 11.54
C MET A 30 -21.20 5.51 12.25
N ASP A 31 -22.03 6.05 13.16
CA ASP A 31 -21.71 7.23 13.95
C ASP A 31 -20.46 6.99 14.84
N TYR A 32 -20.37 5.83 15.51
CA TYR A 32 -19.18 5.47 16.26
C TYR A 32 -17.94 5.29 15.36
N THR A 33 -18.11 4.74 14.15
CA THR A 33 -17.02 4.64 13.17
C THR A 33 -16.49 6.01 12.78
N PHE A 34 -17.38 6.98 12.56
CA PHE A 34 -17.04 8.36 12.25
C PHE A 34 -16.31 9.06 13.42
N LYS A 35 -16.74 8.78 14.65
CA LYS A 35 -16.13 9.32 15.90
C LYS A 35 -14.86 8.58 16.32
N ASP A 36 -14.33 7.66 15.51
CA ASP A 36 -13.17 6.80 15.81
C ASP A 36 -13.35 5.90 17.05
N SER A 37 -14.59 5.70 17.48
CA SER A 37 -14.93 4.78 18.57
C SER A 37 -15.08 3.36 18.05
N LEU A 38 -13.95 2.79 17.59
CA LEU A 38 -13.92 1.57 16.77
C LEU A 38 -14.45 0.33 17.48
N GLN A 39 -14.25 0.22 18.80
CA GLN A 39 -14.73 -0.94 19.54
C GLN A 39 -16.26 -0.96 19.65
N GLN A 40 -16.87 0.20 19.95
CA GLN A 40 -18.32 0.33 20.01
C GLN A 40 -18.95 0.10 18.61
N ALA A 41 -18.31 0.61 17.57
CA ALA A 41 -18.74 0.36 16.20
C ALA A 41 -18.73 -1.13 15.86
N GLU A 42 -17.66 -1.85 16.20
CA GLU A 42 -17.56 -3.30 15.99
C GLU A 42 -18.67 -4.07 16.70
N GLU A 43 -18.89 -3.79 17.98
CA GLU A 43 -19.92 -4.45 18.78
C GLU A 43 -21.32 -4.30 18.17
N LEU A 44 -21.66 -3.08 17.73
CA LEU A 44 -22.97 -2.80 17.14
C LEU A 44 -23.12 -3.41 15.73
N PHE A 45 -22.06 -3.40 14.89
CA PHE A 45 -22.12 -4.11 13.61
C PHE A 45 -22.31 -5.61 13.81
N ARG A 46 -21.60 -6.22 14.78
CA ARG A 46 -21.77 -7.65 15.08
C ARG A 46 -23.17 -7.95 15.66
N GLU A 47 -23.74 -7.05 16.44
CA GLU A 47 -25.10 -7.16 16.96
C GLU A 47 -26.13 -7.08 15.84
N ALA A 48 -26.00 -6.12 14.93
CA ALA A 48 -26.90 -6.00 13.78
C ALA A 48 -26.86 -7.26 12.88
N LEU A 49 -25.65 -7.81 12.62
CA LEU A 49 -25.49 -9.05 11.87
C LEU A 49 -26.14 -10.27 12.55
N ARG A 50 -26.12 -10.32 13.91
CA ARG A 50 -26.80 -11.38 14.66
C ARG A 50 -28.31 -11.22 14.66
N LEU A 51 -28.80 -9.98 14.69
CA LEU A 51 -30.23 -9.68 14.72
C LEU A 51 -30.93 -10.10 13.42
N ASP A 52 -30.30 -9.86 12.26
CA ASP A 52 -30.83 -10.25 10.96
C ASP A 52 -29.72 -10.81 10.04
N PRO A 53 -29.36 -12.10 10.22
CA PRO A 53 -28.26 -12.73 9.46
C PRO A 53 -28.48 -12.81 7.95
N TYR A 54 -29.74 -12.76 7.52
CA TYR A 54 -30.12 -12.89 6.11
C TYR A 54 -30.49 -11.57 5.44
N ASN A 55 -30.20 -10.44 6.09
CA ASN A 55 -30.49 -9.14 5.52
C ASN A 55 -29.66 -8.91 4.25
N ALA A 56 -30.30 -8.47 3.18
CA ALA A 56 -29.62 -8.18 1.92
C ALA A 56 -28.56 -7.06 2.06
N ARG A 57 -28.66 -6.20 3.08
CA ARG A 57 -27.70 -5.14 3.37
C ARG A 57 -26.45 -5.61 4.12
N ASN A 58 -26.39 -6.87 4.54
CA ASN A 58 -25.25 -7.40 5.31
C ASN A 58 -23.94 -7.34 4.53
N ALA A 59 -23.96 -7.31 3.20
CA ALA A 59 -22.76 -7.05 2.42
C ALA A 59 -22.07 -5.73 2.82
N LEU A 60 -22.86 -4.65 2.97
CA LEU A 60 -22.37 -3.35 3.40
C LEU A 60 -21.91 -3.39 4.86
N LEU A 61 -22.65 -4.09 5.73
CA LEU A 61 -22.25 -4.22 7.15
C LEU A 61 -20.92 -4.96 7.30
N PHE A 62 -20.77 -6.07 6.61
CA PHE A 62 -19.49 -6.80 6.59
C PHE A 62 -18.35 -5.96 6.05
N SER A 63 -18.60 -5.15 4.99
CA SER A 63 -17.61 -4.23 4.46
C SER A 63 -17.20 -3.17 5.48
N ASN A 64 -18.16 -2.55 6.16
CA ASN A 64 -17.89 -1.54 7.19
C ASN A 64 -17.20 -2.14 8.41
N LEU A 65 -17.64 -3.33 8.85
CA LEU A 65 -16.99 -4.07 9.93
C LEU A 65 -15.53 -4.40 9.55
N GLY A 66 -15.28 -4.87 8.32
CA GLY A 66 -13.93 -5.09 7.83
C GLY A 66 -13.05 -3.84 7.90
N THR A 67 -13.61 -2.67 7.56
CA THR A 67 -12.92 -1.39 7.66
C THR A 67 -12.61 -1.00 9.11
N VAL A 68 -13.56 -1.21 10.03
CA VAL A 68 -13.35 -0.98 11.47
C VAL A 68 -12.26 -1.89 12.02
N LEU A 69 -12.32 -3.19 11.70
CA LEU A 69 -11.33 -4.18 12.13
C LEU A 69 -9.92 -3.87 11.58
N LYS A 70 -9.81 -3.45 10.32
CA LYS A 70 -8.56 -2.98 9.73
C LYS A 70 -7.97 -1.81 10.54
N ARG A 71 -8.78 -0.80 10.86
CA ARG A 71 -8.34 0.36 11.68
C ARG A 71 -7.92 -0.02 13.10
N GLN A 72 -8.47 -1.10 13.64
CA GLN A 72 -8.05 -1.68 14.94
C GLN A 72 -6.80 -2.56 14.84
N GLY A 73 -6.26 -2.81 13.64
CA GLY A 73 -5.14 -3.72 13.42
C GLY A 73 -5.52 -5.21 13.45
N LYS A 74 -6.81 -5.54 13.49
CA LYS A 74 -7.34 -6.92 13.47
C LYS A 74 -7.41 -7.42 12.02
N ILE A 75 -6.24 -7.59 11.39
CA ILE A 75 -6.13 -7.79 9.94
C ILE A 75 -6.81 -9.07 9.46
N ASP A 76 -6.68 -10.19 10.19
CA ASP A 76 -7.31 -11.45 9.79
C ASP A 76 -8.82 -11.37 9.83
N GLU A 77 -9.39 -10.83 10.90
CA GLU A 77 -10.84 -10.64 11.03
C GLU A 77 -11.38 -9.65 9.98
N ALA A 78 -10.60 -8.65 9.59
CA ALA A 78 -10.95 -7.73 8.52
C ALA A 78 -11.03 -8.44 7.16
N ILE A 79 -10.07 -9.30 6.84
CA ILE A 79 -10.08 -10.14 5.63
C ILE A 79 -11.31 -11.06 5.61
N ASP A 80 -11.63 -11.69 6.74
CA ASP A 80 -12.80 -12.56 6.86
C ASP A 80 -14.09 -11.75 6.64
N SER A 81 -14.20 -10.57 7.24
CA SER A 81 -15.35 -9.68 7.05
C SER A 81 -15.51 -9.25 5.59
N TYR A 82 -14.45 -8.82 4.92
CA TYR A 82 -14.52 -8.50 3.48
C TYR A 82 -14.87 -9.73 2.65
N THR A 83 -14.40 -10.91 3.03
CA THR A 83 -14.75 -12.16 2.34
C THR A 83 -16.24 -12.48 2.49
N MET A 84 -16.82 -12.30 3.68
CA MET A 84 -18.27 -12.44 3.90
C MET A 84 -19.06 -11.42 3.06
N ALA A 85 -18.60 -10.18 2.95
CA ALA A 85 -19.21 -9.18 2.09
C ALA A 85 -19.18 -9.60 0.62
N LEU A 86 -18.06 -10.11 0.14
CA LEU A 86 -17.88 -10.57 -1.25
C LEU A 86 -18.64 -11.86 -1.56
N ASN A 87 -18.95 -12.70 -0.58
CA ASN A 87 -19.86 -13.84 -0.76
C ASN A 87 -21.29 -13.39 -1.11
N ILE A 88 -21.68 -12.20 -0.66
CA ILE A 88 -23.01 -11.60 -0.96
C ILE A 88 -22.93 -10.74 -2.23
N THR A 89 -21.85 -9.97 -2.39
CA THR A 89 -21.63 -9.04 -3.52
C THR A 89 -20.29 -9.30 -4.18
N PRO A 90 -20.13 -10.34 -5.02
CA PRO A 90 -18.83 -10.79 -5.54
C PRO A 90 -18.09 -9.77 -6.41
N TYR A 91 -18.81 -8.82 -6.98
CA TYR A 91 -18.29 -7.82 -7.91
C TYR A 91 -18.11 -6.43 -7.29
N ALA A 92 -18.11 -6.33 -5.96
CA ALA A 92 -17.89 -5.06 -5.26
C ALA A 92 -16.42 -4.67 -5.30
N THR A 93 -16.01 -3.88 -6.30
CA THR A 93 -14.61 -3.54 -6.58
C THR A 93 -13.92 -2.86 -5.40
N ALA A 94 -14.62 -1.98 -4.66
CA ALA A 94 -14.07 -1.34 -3.47
C ALA A 94 -13.72 -2.36 -2.36
N ILE A 95 -14.52 -3.42 -2.20
CA ILE A 95 -14.26 -4.47 -1.20
C ILE A 95 -13.11 -5.36 -1.66
N LEU A 96 -13.03 -5.69 -2.96
CA LEU A 96 -11.91 -6.42 -3.55
C LEU A 96 -10.59 -5.66 -3.35
N LEU A 97 -10.54 -4.34 -3.61
CA LEU A 97 -9.37 -3.49 -3.38
C LEU A 97 -8.95 -3.49 -1.90
N ASN A 98 -9.90 -3.28 -1.00
CA ASN A 98 -9.62 -3.28 0.43
C ASN A 98 -9.06 -4.62 0.91
N ARG A 99 -9.62 -5.75 0.46
CA ARG A 99 -9.13 -7.08 0.81
C ARG A 99 -7.77 -7.36 0.20
N ALA A 100 -7.56 -6.99 -1.08
CA ALA A 100 -6.28 -7.12 -1.76
C ALA A 100 -5.15 -6.38 -1.03
N THR A 101 -5.42 -5.16 -0.55
CA THR A 101 -4.46 -4.39 0.25
C THR A 101 -4.05 -5.15 1.51
N LEU A 102 -5.00 -5.75 2.24
CA LEU A 102 -4.69 -6.55 3.43
C LEU A 102 -3.92 -7.83 3.09
N TYR A 103 -4.23 -8.46 1.96
CA TYR A 103 -3.43 -9.58 1.47
C TYR A 103 -2.00 -9.18 1.16
N MET A 104 -1.78 -7.98 0.60
CA MET A 104 -0.42 -7.44 0.38
C MET A 104 0.32 -7.22 1.70
N GLU A 105 -0.32 -6.63 2.70
CA GLU A 105 0.26 -6.43 4.04
C GLU A 105 0.70 -7.76 4.67
N LYS A 106 -0.07 -8.82 4.45
CA LYS A 106 0.24 -10.19 4.94
C LYS A 106 1.18 -10.98 4.03
N ASN A 107 1.73 -10.37 2.98
CA ASN A 107 2.51 -11.06 1.95
C ASN A 107 1.76 -12.22 1.24
N LEU A 108 0.43 -12.25 1.29
CA LEU A 108 -0.42 -13.19 0.55
C LEU A 108 -0.61 -12.74 -0.90
N THR A 109 0.50 -12.55 -1.59
CA THR A 109 0.60 -11.89 -2.89
C THR A 109 -0.29 -12.53 -3.97
N GLU A 110 -0.43 -13.86 -3.96
CA GLU A 110 -1.29 -14.57 -4.93
C GLU A 110 -2.77 -14.23 -4.76
N LYS A 111 -3.24 -14.14 -3.50
CA LYS A 111 -4.63 -13.75 -3.22
C LYS A 111 -4.89 -12.29 -3.60
N ALA A 112 -3.94 -11.40 -3.31
CA ALA A 112 -4.03 -10.01 -3.71
C ALA A 112 -4.09 -9.86 -5.24
N TYR A 113 -3.24 -10.61 -5.96
CA TYR A 113 -3.22 -10.63 -7.42
C TYR A 113 -4.59 -10.97 -8.03
N LEU A 114 -5.26 -12.01 -7.50
CA LEU A 114 -6.58 -12.43 -7.98
C LEU A 114 -7.62 -11.32 -7.77
N ASP A 115 -7.63 -10.68 -6.60
CA ASP A 115 -8.57 -9.59 -6.32
C ASP A 115 -8.30 -8.37 -7.24
N TYR A 116 -7.03 -8.00 -7.46
CA TYR A 116 -6.70 -6.93 -8.41
C TYR A 116 -7.07 -7.28 -9.85
N CYS A 117 -6.91 -8.53 -10.28
CA CYS A 117 -7.37 -8.97 -11.60
C CYS A 117 -8.90 -8.82 -11.73
N ASN A 118 -9.66 -9.27 -10.72
CA ASN A 118 -11.11 -9.12 -10.72
C ASN A 118 -11.53 -7.64 -10.79
N VAL A 119 -10.84 -6.74 -10.08
CA VAL A 119 -11.11 -5.30 -10.19
C VAL A 119 -10.84 -4.78 -11.60
N ILE A 120 -9.72 -5.16 -12.21
CA ILE A 120 -9.35 -4.69 -13.55
C ILE A 120 -10.28 -5.25 -14.63
N ASP A 121 -10.79 -6.47 -14.47
CA ASP A 121 -11.79 -7.06 -15.38
C ASP A 121 -13.11 -6.29 -15.33
N LEU A 122 -13.49 -5.78 -14.17
CA LEU A 122 -14.71 -4.97 -13.97
C LEU A 122 -14.49 -3.49 -14.31
N LEU A 123 -13.34 -2.95 -13.95
CA LEU A 123 -12.94 -1.56 -14.11
C LEU A 123 -11.56 -1.49 -14.77
N PRO A 124 -11.49 -1.61 -16.12
CA PRO A 124 -10.20 -1.68 -16.83
C PRO A 124 -9.28 -0.47 -16.64
N ASN A 125 -9.81 0.66 -16.22
CA ASN A 125 -9.08 1.90 -16.00
C ASN A 125 -8.79 2.20 -14.52
N ASP A 126 -9.01 1.22 -13.62
CA ASP A 126 -8.67 1.41 -12.22
C ASP A 126 -7.15 1.49 -12.03
N LYS A 127 -6.67 2.69 -11.68
CA LYS A 127 -5.24 2.98 -11.57
C LYS A 127 -4.61 2.28 -10.36
N GLU A 128 -5.36 2.13 -9.27
CA GLU A 128 -4.86 1.51 -8.04
C GLU A 128 -4.64 0.01 -8.23
N ALA A 129 -5.65 -0.69 -8.74
CA ALA A 129 -5.54 -2.12 -9.02
C ALA A 129 -4.39 -2.43 -10.00
N ARG A 130 -4.27 -1.62 -11.09
CA ARG A 130 -3.17 -1.77 -12.04
C ARG A 130 -1.82 -1.50 -11.41
N LEU A 131 -1.69 -0.48 -10.58
CA LEU A 131 -0.43 -0.14 -9.91
C LEU A 131 0.06 -1.30 -9.04
N PHE A 132 -0.81 -1.85 -8.20
CA PHE A 132 -0.45 -2.97 -7.35
C PHE A 132 -0.25 -4.27 -8.11
N ARG A 133 -1.00 -4.52 -9.18
CA ARG A 133 -0.76 -5.68 -10.04
C ARG A 133 0.59 -5.56 -10.77
N ALA A 134 0.93 -4.38 -11.27
CA ALA A 134 2.25 -4.12 -11.87
C ALA A 134 3.38 -4.37 -10.85
N TYR A 135 3.21 -3.94 -9.60
CA TYR A 135 4.17 -4.23 -8.53
C TYR A 135 4.32 -5.74 -8.30
N ILE A 136 3.23 -6.50 -8.33
CA ILE A 136 3.28 -7.97 -8.23
C ILE A 136 4.02 -8.58 -9.42
N TYR A 137 3.74 -8.11 -10.64
CA TYR A 137 4.46 -8.52 -11.84
C TYR A 137 5.95 -8.23 -11.76
N MET A 138 6.35 -7.07 -11.23
CA MET A 138 7.75 -6.73 -10.96
C MET A 138 8.43 -7.74 -10.03
N LYS A 139 7.77 -8.11 -8.92
CA LYS A 139 8.27 -9.14 -8.01
C LYS A 139 8.43 -10.51 -8.67
N ARG A 140 7.53 -10.86 -9.60
CA ARG A 140 7.57 -12.10 -10.38
C ARG A 140 8.52 -12.04 -11.57
N ARG A 141 9.21 -10.90 -11.81
CA ARG A 141 10.03 -10.62 -13.00
C ARG A 141 9.25 -10.69 -14.32
N GLN A 142 7.95 -10.51 -14.27
CA GLN A 142 7.05 -10.43 -15.42
C GLN A 142 7.02 -8.99 -15.92
N TYR A 143 8.14 -8.54 -16.47
CA TYR A 143 8.38 -7.12 -16.78
C TYR A 143 7.50 -6.61 -17.91
N LYS A 144 7.15 -7.47 -18.89
CA LYS A 144 6.26 -7.08 -20.00
C LYS A 144 4.86 -6.74 -19.48
N GLU A 145 4.32 -7.57 -18.61
CA GLU A 145 3.00 -7.39 -18.01
C GLU A 145 2.98 -6.17 -17.09
N ALA A 146 4.01 -5.96 -16.29
CA ALA A 146 4.15 -4.77 -15.45
C ALA A 146 4.13 -3.49 -16.29
N ARG A 147 4.86 -3.48 -17.43
CA ARG A 147 4.92 -2.35 -18.35
C ARG A 147 3.56 -2.01 -18.93
N ILE A 148 2.77 -3.02 -19.30
CA ILE A 148 1.40 -2.80 -19.81
C ILE A 148 0.57 -2.03 -18.78
N ASP A 149 0.57 -2.47 -17.54
CA ASP A 149 -0.21 -1.81 -16.48
C ASP A 149 0.28 -0.38 -16.19
N TYR A 150 1.60 -0.16 -16.09
CA TYR A 150 2.13 1.20 -15.94
C TYR A 150 1.78 2.11 -17.11
N ASN A 151 1.86 1.62 -18.34
CA ASN A 151 1.53 2.41 -19.52
C ASN A 151 0.04 2.77 -19.59
N VAL A 152 -0.86 1.87 -19.16
CA VAL A 152 -2.29 2.21 -19.07
C VAL A 152 -2.51 3.33 -18.05
N ILE A 153 -1.88 3.24 -16.88
CA ILE A 153 -1.97 4.30 -15.87
C ILE A 153 -1.47 5.63 -16.44
N LEU A 154 -0.32 5.64 -17.11
CA LEU A 154 0.28 6.84 -17.68
C LEU A 154 -0.50 7.39 -18.88
N GLY A 155 -1.22 6.55 -19.62
CA GLY A 155 -2.17 6.98 -20.64
C GLY A 155 -3.39 7.72 -20.07
N LEU A 156 -3.79 7.38 -18.83
CA LEU A 156 -4.88 8.04 -18.11
C LEU A 156 -4.42 9.28 -17.33
N ASP A 157 -3.19 9.24 -16.83
CA ASP A 157 -2.60 10.26 -15.99
C ASP A 157 -1.07 10.27 -16.20
N ALA A 158 -0.63 11.07 -17.15
CA ALA A 158 0.78 11.15 -17.56
C ALA A 158 1.72 11.59 -16.43
N LYS A 159 1.18 12.25 -15.37
CA LYS A 159 1.93 12.70 -14.19
C LYS A 159 1.81 11.77 -13.00
N HIS A 160 1.23 10.60 -13.14
CA HIS A 160 1.06 9.66 -12.03
C HIS A 160 2.42 9.21 -11.48
N LYS A 161 2.84 9.81 -10.36
CA LYS A 161 4.18 9.65 -9.78
C LYS A 161 4.60 8.20 -9.60
N ALA A 162 3.73 7.39 -8.95
CA ALA A 162 4.07 6.00 -8.64
C ALA A 162 4.22 5.13 -9.90
N ALA A 163 3.42 5.39 -10.96
CA ALA A 163 3.55 4.66 -12.23
C ALA A 163 4.82 5.05 -13.00
N ARG A 164 5.18 6.35 -13.00
CA ARG A 164 6.45 6.83 -13.59
C ARG A 164 7.65 6.23 -12.86
N LEU A 165 7.61 6.22 -11.53
CA LEU A 165 8.65 5.60 -10.73
C LEU A 165 8.75 4.10 -11.00
N GLY A 166 7.61 3.40 -11.00
CA GLY A 166 7.56 1.98 -11.31
C GLY A 166 8.12 1.65 -12.70
N LEU A 167 7.84 2.49 -13.69
CA LEU A 167 8.37 2.33 -15.05
C LEU A 167 9.89 2.56 -15.11
N ALA A 168 10.42 3.57 -14.41
CA ALA A 168 11.86 3.82 -14.34
C ALA A 168 12.59 2.67 -13.63
N MET A 169 12.03 2.14 -12.54
CA MET A 169 12.57 0.96 -11.86
C MET A 169 12.51 -0.30 -12.74
N LEU A 170 11.46 -0.45 -13.53
CA LEU A 170 11.32 -1.54 -14.49
C LEU A 170 12.39 -1.42 -15.60
N ASP A 171 12.63 -0.22 -16.13
CA ASP A 171 13.68 0.04 -17.11
C ASP A 171 15.06 -0.30 -16.56
N GLN A 172 15.34 0.04 -15.30
CA GLN A 172 16.55 -0.38 -14.59
C GLN A 172 16.68 -1.91 -14.54
N LYS A 173 15.61 -2.64 -14.15
CA LYS A 173 15.63 -4.11 -14.05
C LYS A 173 15.80 -4.80 -15.40
N GLU A 174 15.40 -4.17 -16.50
CA GLU A 174 15.61 -4.65 -17.87
C GLU A 174 16.95 -4.20 -18.47
N GLY A 175 17.80 -3.48 -17.71
CA GLY A 175 19.09 -2.97 -18.17
C GLY A 175 18.98 -1.76 -19.09
N ARG A 176 17.82 -1.14 -19.22
CA ARG A 176 17.58 0.07 -20.00
C ARG A 176 17.95 1.31 -19.19
N TYR A 177 19.22 1.41 -18.80
CA TYR A 177 19.71 2.41 -17.87
C TYR A 177 19.50 3.86 -18.32
N ILE A 178 19.61 4.13 -19.62
CA ILE A 178 19.34 5.48 -20.15
C ILE A 178 17.89 5.88 -19.90
N ALA A 179 16.94 5.03 -20.29
CA ALA A 179 15.52 5.30 -20.07
C ALA A 179 15.15 5.41 -18.58
N ALA A 180 15.75 4.56 -17.75
CA ALA A 180 15.58 4.61 -16.28
C ALA A 180 16.05 5.96 -15.72
N ARG A 181 17.24 6.42 -16.13
CA ARG A 181 17.80 7.71 -15.69
C ARG A 181 16.97 8.90 -16.18
N ASP A 182 16.54 8.88 -17.44
CA ASP A 182 15.69 9.94 -17.99
C ASP A 182 14.36 10.01 -17.24
N GLY A 183 13.76 8.86 -16.92
CA GLY A 183 12.56 8.78 -16.08
C GLY A 183 12.77 9.35 -14.68
N MET A 184 13.92 9.06 -14.04
CA MET A 184 14.28 9.62 -12.74
C MET A 184 14.54 11.13 -12.80
N ASN A 185 15.20 11.63 -13.87
CA ASN A 185 15.44 13.06 -14.07
C ASN A 185 14.11 13.83 -14.13
N LEU A 186 13.16 13.35 -14.93
CA LEU A 186 11.84 13.97 -15.02
C LEU A 186 11.06 13.90 -13.70
N LEU A 187 11.24 12.84 -12.90
CA LEU A 187 10.63 12.76 -11.59
C LEU A 187 11.24 13.78 -10.61
N ILE A 188 12.56 13.93 -10.63
CA ILE A 188 13.26 14.91 -9.79
C ILE A 188 12.90 16.36 -10.21
N GLU A 189 12.75 16.62 -11.50
CA GLU A 189 12.28 17.92 -11.98
C GLU A 189 10.88 18.27 -11.45
N ASP A 190 9.94 17.31 -11.49
CA ASP A 190 8.58 17.51 -10.97
C ASP A 190 8.51 17.51 -9.42
N TYR A 191 9.40 16.78 -8.75
CA TYR A 191 9.42 16.60 -7.29
C TYR A 191 10.81 16.86 -6.69
N PRO A 192 11.37 18.07 -6.84
CA PRO A 192 12.77 18.38 -6.48
C PRO A 192 13.08 18.31 -4.98
N LYS A 193 12.07 18.20 -4.13
CA LYS A 193 12.22 18.06 -2.67
C LYS A 193 12.08 16.63 -2.17
N ASP A 194 11.89 15.67 -3.07
CA ASP A 194 11.77 14.27 -2.68
C ASP A 194 13.14 13.60 -2.58
N VAL A 195 13.67 13.53 -1.37
CA VAL A 195 14.97 12.90 -1.05
C VAL A 195 15.08 11.49 -1.62
N SER A 196 13.97 10.74 -1.63
CA SER A 196 13.99 9.34 -2.08
C SER A 196 14.36 9.20 -3.55
N LEU A 197 14.00 10.16 -4.40
CA LEU A 197 14.29 10.11 -5.84
C LEU A 197 15.79 10.25 -6.12
N TYR A 198 16.49 11.12 -5.39
CA TYR A 198 17.95 11.26 -5.49
C TYR A 198 18.65 9.97 -5.04
N LYS A 199 18.22 9.40 -3.91
CA LYS A 199 18.76 8.10 -3.44
C LYS A 199 18.52 6.98 -4.46
N MET A 200 17.38 6.96 -5.10
CA MET A 200 17.05 5.97 -6.15
C MET A 200 17.89 6.18 -7.41
N ARG A 201 18.14 7.44 -7.84
CA ARG A 201 19.01 7.72 -8.98
C ARG A 201 20.45 7.39 -8.66
N ALA A 202 20.93 7.70 -7.45
CA ALA A 202 22.25 7.28 -6.98
C ALA A 202 22.45 5.75 -7.07
N ASN A 203 21.47 4.96 -6.64
CA ASN A 203 21.52 3.50 -6.80
C ASN A 203 21.58 3.06 -8.27
N LEU A 204 20.83 3.71 -9.15
CA LEU A 204 20.88 3.45 -10.60
C LEU A 204 22.26 3.76 -11.19
N GLU A 205 22.93 4.82 -10.73
CA GLU A 205 24.26 5.21 -11.16
C GLU A 205 25.33 4.23 -10.64
N LEU A 206 25.18 3.73 -9.42
CA LEU A 206 26.06 2.69 -8.89
C LEU A 206 25.98 1.39 -9.69
N GLU A 207 24.80 0.97 -10.13
CA GLU A 207 24.67 -0.21 -10.99
C GLU A 207 25.39 -0.01 -12.35
N GLN A 208 25.57 1.25 -12.78
CA GLN A 208 26.33 1.62 -13.98
C GLN A 208 27.81 1.87 -13.72
N ASN A 209 28.29 1.62 -12.48
CA ASN A 209 29.65 1.90 -12.04
C ASN A 209 30.03 3.39 -12.18
N LEU A 210 29.11 4.29 -11.80
CA LEU A 210 29.27 5.75 -11.81
C LEU A 210 29.23 6.30 -10.36
N PRO A 211 30.21 5.95 -9.49
CA PRO A 211 30.14 6.30 -8.06
C PRO A 211 30.20 7.81 -7.79
N ASP A 212 30.93 8.57 -8.62
CA ASP A 212 31.01 10.02 -8.43
C ASP A 212 29.67 10.70 -8.70
N ALA A 213 28.91 10.25 -9.73
CA ALA A 213 27.57 10.75 -9.99
C ALA A 213 26.59 10.39 -8.85
N ALA A 214 26.67 9.16 -8.35
CA ALA A 214 25.87 8.73 -7.21
C ALA A 214 26.16 9.57 -5.94
N LEU A 215 27.40 9.93 -5.68
CA LEU A 215 27.76 10.83 -4.56
C LEU A 215 27.13 12.21 -4.72
N LEU A 216 27.12 12.80 -5.93
CA LEU A 216 26.47 14.08 -6.19
C LEU A 216 24.98 14.03 -5.86
N ASP A 217 24.30 12.96 -6.23
CA ASP A 217 22.89 12.79 -5.89
C ASP A 217 22.66 12.66 -4.38
N LEU A 218 23.51 11.93 -3.68
CA LEU A 218 23.42 11.81 -2.23
C LEU A 218 23.74 13.13 -1.52
N GLU A 219 24.62 13.95 -2.06
CA GLU A 219 24.87 15.32 -1.57
C GLU A 219 23.63 16.20 -1.74
N GLU A 220 22.92 16.11 -2.88
CA GLU A 220 21.63 16.82 -3.05
C GLU A 220 20.58 16.29 -2.07
N ALA A 221 20.52 14.98 -1.83
CA ALA A 221 19.64 14.40 -0.83
C ALA A 221 19.92 14.98 0.58
N LEU A 222 21.19 15.13 0.97
CA LEU A 222 21.59 15.72 2.26
C LEU A 222 21.37 17.23 2.35
N LYS A 223 21.36 17.97 1.25
CA LYS A 223 20.92 19.38 1.26
C LYS A 223 19.45 19.52 1.62
N LEU A 224 18.64 18.53 1.26
CA LEU A 224 17.21 18.48 1.55
C LEU A 224 16.91 17.94 2.96
N ASP A 225 17.65 16.92 3.39
CA ASP A 225 17.59 16.35 4.74
C ASP A 225 18.98 16.00 5.26
N ALA A 226 19.60 16.96 5.94
CA ALA A 226 20.93 16.82 6.52
C ALA A 226 21.03 15.76 7.64
N ARG A 227 19.89 15.26 8.11
CA ARG A 227 19.82 14.25 9.18
C ARG A 227 19.42 12.86 8.68
N ASP A 228 19.31 12.65 7.37
CA ASP A 228 19.06 11.32 6.81
C ASP A 228 20.29 10.42 7.00
N ALA A 229 20.23 9.64 8.08
CA ALA A 229 21.31 8.72 8.46
C ALA A 229 21.58 7.65 7.38
N ASP A 230 20.53 7.20 6.66
CA ASP A 230 20.68 6.21 5.59
C ASP A 230 21.49 6.76 4.43
N THR A 231 21.32 8.03 4.07
CA THR A 231 22.14 8.67 3.03
C THR A 231 23.63 8.67 3.41
N HIS A 232 23.97 8.94 4.68
CA HIS A 232 25.35 8.84 5.13
C HIS A 232 25.89 7.41 5.08
N VAL A 233 25.07 6.40 5.37
CA VAL A 233 25.46 4.99 5.20
C VAL A 233 25.73 4.68 3.72
N MET A 234 24.86 5.12 2.81
CA MET A 234 25.04 4.92 1.36
C MET A 234 26.34 5.59 0.87
N MET A 235 26.62 6.83 1.28
CA MET A 235 27.89 7.50 0.94
C MET A 235 29.11 6.73 1.45
N GLY A 236 29.05 6.24 2.70
CA GLY A 236 30.08 5.40 3.27
C GLY A 236 30.33 4.13 2.46
N ASP A 237 29.28 3.47 1.99
CA ASP A 237 29.38 2.28 1.15
C ASP A 237 30.06 2.61 -0.21
N ILE A 238 29.72 3.74 -0.81
CA ILE A 238 30.32 4.21 -2.06
C ILE A 238 31.79 4.55 -1.87
N TYR A 239 32.14 5.34 -0.85
CA TYR A 239 33.54 5.68 -0.55
C TYR A 239 34.36 4.44 -0.27
N LEU A 240 33.82 3.44 0.44
CA LEU A 240 34.50 2.19 0.68
C LEU A 240 34.76 1.40 -0.62
N GLN A 241 33.81 1.39 -1.54
CA GLN A 241 33.95 0.79 -2.87
C GLN A 241 35.01 1.50 -3.71
N MET A 242 35.16 2.82 -3.53
CA MET A 242 36.20 3.66 -4.18
C MET A 242 37.56 3.58 -3.48
N GLU A 243 37.70 2.73 -2.45
CA GLU A 243 38.91 2.63 -1.59
C GLU A 243 39.23 3.92 -0.81
N LYS A 244 38.32 4.88 -0.76
CA LYS A 244 38.38 6.12 0.02
C LYS A 244 38.03 5.84 1.49
N LYS A 245 38.94 5.14 2.20
CA LYS A 245 38.69 4.61 3.55
C LYS A 245 38.41 5.68 4.59
N HIS A 246 39.10 6.81 4.49
CA HIS A 246 38.92 7.93 5.43
C HIS A 246 37.52 8.51 5.31
N GLU A 247 37.08 8.85 4.10
CA GLU A 247 35.78 9.42 3.80
C GLU A 247 34.65 8.43 4.14
N ALA A 248 34.86 7.13 3.84
CA ALA A 248 33.92 6.08 4.23
C ALA A 248 33.72 6.04 5.75
N ARG A 249 34.82 6.12 6.51
CA ARG A 249 34.75 6.13 7.97
C ARG A 249 34.01 7.35 8.49
N GLU A 250 34.30 8.54 7.98
CA GLU A 250 33.64 9.78 8.36
C GLU A 250 32.12 9.69 8.11
N ALA A 251 31.67 9.18 6.94
CA ALA A 251 30.28 8.99 6.59
C ALA A 251 29.60 8.00 7.54
N TYR A 252 30.20 6.87 7.87
CA TYR A 252 29.64 5.90 8.82
C TYR A 252 29.57 6.46 10.25
N GLU A 253 30.60 7.18 10.72
CA GLU A 253 30.58 7.79 12.05
C GLU A 253 29.49 8.88 12.12
N LYS A 254 29.25 9.59 11.02
CA LYS A 254 28.15 10.54 10.93
C LYS A 254 26.79 9.83 11.03
N ALA A 255 26.61 8.72 10.32
CA ALA A 255 25.38 7.90 10.42
C ALA A 255 25.16 7.40 11.86
N VAL A 256 26.21 6.94 12.55
CA VAL A 256 26.14 6.56 13.98
C VAL A 256 25.71 7.75 14.84
N SER A 257 26.26 8.93 14.61
CA SER A 257 25.88 10.14 15.37
C SER A 257 24.41 10.56 15.15
N LEU A 258 23.81 10.13 14.05
CA LEU A 258 22.41 10.37 13.68
C LEU A 258 21.46 9.25 14.14
N GLY A 259 21.98 8.22 14.80
CA GLY A 259 21.15 7.20 15.44
C GLY A 259 21.25 5.78 14.87
N VAL A 260 22.08 5.57 13.83
CA VAL A 260 22.33 4.19 13.34
C VAL A 260 23.12 3.43 14.42
N PRO A 261 22.66 2.25 14.85
CA PRO A 261 23.39 1.47 15.84
C PRO A 261 24.80 1.13 15.35
N ARG A 262 25.83 1.52 16.14
CA ARG A 262 27.24 1.26 15.76
C ARG A 262 27.52 -0.21 15.44
N MET A 263 26.79 -1.11 16.07
CA MET A 263 26.90 -2.55 15.85
C MET A 263 26.59 -2.93 14.39
N GLU A 264 25.62 -2.29 13.76
CA GLU A 264 25.24 -2.53 12.36
C GLU A 264 26.33 -2.12 11.38
N LEU A 265 27.11 -1.09 11.72
CA LEU A 265 28.21 -0.58 10.88
C LEU A 265 29.58 -1.11 11.27
N MET A 266 29.68 -1.97 12.29
CA MET A 266 30.95 -2.40 12.86
C MET A 266 31.87 -3.08 11.82
N GLU A 267 31.34 -3.96 10.98
CA GLU A 267 32.13 -4.65 9.94
C GLU A 267 32.57 -3.68 8.83
N LYS A 268 31.75 -2.70 8.50
CA LYS A 268 32.11 -1.65 7.52
C LYS A 268 33.17 -0.73 8.08
N LEU A 269 33.04 -0.31 9.33
CA LEU A 269 34.04 0.51 10.02
C LEU A 269 35.39 -0.20 10.21
N LYS A 270 35.46 -1.53 10.38
CA LYS A 270 36.68 -2.31 10.39
C LYS A 270 37.42 -2.26 9.05
N LYS A 271 36.71 -2.27 7.93
CA LYS A 271 37.30 -2.17 6.58
C LYS A 271 37.89 -0.79 6.28
N CYS A 272 37.49 0.23 7.04
CA CYS A 272 38.02 1.60 6.93
C CYS A 272 39.33 1.84 7.74
N LYS A 273 39.94 0.80 8.27
CA LYS A 273 41.24 0.88 9.00
C LYS A 273 42.43 0.84 8.07
#